data_e3201145dc080904de82e5b1fac5880b
#
_entry.id   e3201145dc080904de82e5b1fac5880b
#
_cell.length_a   1.000
_cell.length_b   1.000
_cell.length_c   1.000
_cell.angle_alpha   90.00
_cell.angle_beta   90.00
_cell.angle_gamma   90.00
#
_symmetry.space_group_name_H-M   'P 1'
#
loop_
_entity.id
_entity.type
_entity.pdbx_description
1 polymer ?
#
loop_
_entity_poly.entity_id
_entity_poly.type
_entity_poly.pdbx_seq_one_letter_code
_entity_poly.pdbx_strand_id
1 'polypeptide(L)'
;IDNLFSSDKREQINREMASHLVSAEPGVDEFDGKATRRTGALVARSPGSRELIMDPTVLDVAGKALSHAHTFQLHCTQVISIGPGSEAQPIHRDQWAFDMFPFPAGFDTTFATMWALTDFTEENGATRVIPGSHKFTNNKKFSVEDTIPAEMSAGSVLLYSGSLYHGGGINISTEDRVGVIVHYCLGWLRQEENQYLSVPQDMFKDLPEDLLRLMGYAKGSY
;
A
#
# COMPACT_ATOMS: atom_id res chain seq x y z
N ILE A 1 -12.79 1.13 -5.66
CA ILE A 1 -14.02 0.52 -5.13
C ILE A 1 -14.49 1.39 -3.98
N ASP A 2 -15.69 1.94 -4.12
CA ASP A 2 -16.25 2.83 -3.10
C ASP A 2 -16.86 2.06 -1.94
N ASN A 3 -16.70 2.60 -0.71
CA ASN A 3 -17.34 2.10 0.51
C ASN A 3 -17.17 0.59 0.75
N LEU A 4 -15.96 0.07 0.54
CA LEU A 4 -15.67 -1.37 0.72
C LEU A 4 -15.60 -1.75 2.20
N PHE A 5 -15.28 -0.81 3.09
CA PHE A 5 -15.21 -1.07 4.52
C PHE A 5 -15.89 0.01 5.36
N SER A 6 -16.44 -0.38 6.50
CA SER A 6 -17.32 0.44 7.33
C SER A 6 -16.59 1.52 8.13
N SER A 7 -17.36 2.52 8.61
CA SER A 7 -16.88 3.52 9.58
C SER A 7 -16.32 2.89 10.85
N ASP A 8 -17.00 1.87 11.40
CA ASP A 8 -16.57 1.17 12.61
C ASP A 8 -15.18 0.53 12.43
N LYS A 9 -14.94 -0.06 11.23
CA LYS A 9 -13.64 -0.63 10.89
C LYS A 9 -12.56 0.45 10.78
N ARG A 10 -12.86 1.60 10.16
CA ARG A 10 -11.94 2.73 10.10
C ARG A 10 -11.57 3.24 11.50
N GLU A 11 -12.56 3.41 12.36
CA GLU A 11 -12.34 3.84 13.75
C GLU A 11 -11.53 2.80 14.54
N GLN A 12 -11.77 1.51 14.32
CA GLN A 12 -10.98 0.44 14.93
C GLN A 12 -9.52 0.57 14.54
N ILE A 13 -9.21 0.65 13.24
CA ILE A 13 -7.82 0.76 12.74
C ILE A 13 -7.16 2.04 13.26
N ASN A 14 -7.88 3.16 13.24
CA ASN A 14 -7.37 4.43 13.77
C ASN A 14 -6.99 4.30 15.26
N ARG A 15 -7.83 3.69 16.10
CA ARG A 15 -7.53 3.47 17.53
C ARG A 15 -6.32 2.55 17.70
N GLU A 16 -6.26 1.44 16.95
CA GLU A 16 -5.16 0.47 17.03
C GLU A 16 -3.82 1.08 16.63
N MET A 17 -3.81 1.99 15.66
CA MET A 17 -2.60 2.55 15.08
C MET A 17 -2.20 3.93 15.62
N ALA A 18 -3.05 4.60 16.39
CA ALA A 18 -2.82 5.97 16.86
C ALA A 18 -1.48 6.18 17.56
N SER A 19 -1.16 5.32 18.56
CA SER A 19 0.11 5.42 19.30
C SER A 19 1.33 5.16 18.42
N HIS A 20 1.21 4.25 17.44
CA HIS A 20 2.28 3.92 16.51
C HIS A 20 2.54 5.07 15.52
N LEU A 21 1.49 5.74 15.04
CA LEU A 21 1.63 6.93 14.19
C LEU A 21 2.25 8.11 14.93
N VAL A 22 1.80 8.38 16.16
CA VAL A 22 2.35 9.47 16.98
C VAL A 22 3.84 9.26 17.27
N SER A 23 4.28 8.03 17.49
CA SER A 23 5.67 7.68 17.76
C SER A 23 6.54 7.51 16.51
N ALA A 24 5.91 7.49 15.31
CA ALA A 24 6.66 7.38 14.06
C ALA A 24 7.38 8.70 13.75
N GLU A 25 8.66 8.63 13.41
CA GLU A 25 9.38 9.80 12.92
C GLU A 25 8.87 10.24 11.55
N PRO A 26 8.83 11.55 11.26
CA PRO A 26 8.56 12.04 9.92
C PRO A 26 9.60 11.54 8.91
N GLY A 27 9.24 11.50 7.64
CA GLY A 27 10.18 11.19 6.58
C GLY A 27 11.35 12.18 6.50
N VAL A 28 12.48 11.71 6.00
CA VAL A 28 13.74 12.47 6.03
C VAL A 28 14.05 13.19 4.70
N ASP A 29 13.42 12.78 3.62
CA ASP A 29 13.66 13.31 2.27
C ASP A 29 12.35 13.61 1.52
N GLU A 30 12.47 13.96 0.23
CA GLU A 30 11.32 14.27 -0.62
C GLU A 30 10.48 13.03 -0.94
N PHE A 31 11.10 11.85 -0.98
CA PHE A 31 10.38 10.61 -1.24
C PHE A 31 9.56 10.15 -0.02
N ASP A 32 10.17 10.19 1.14
CA ASP A 32 9.49 9.85 2.39
C ASP A 32 8.47 10.91 2.83
N GLY A 33 8.72 12.18 2.49
CA GLY A 33 7.88 13.32 2.84
C GLY A 33 8.10 13.82 4.28
N LYS A 34 8.63 15.04 4.42
CA LYS A 34 9.04 15.63 5.72
C LYS A 34 7.88 15.87 6.71
N ALA A 35 6.65 15.93 6.23
CA ALA A 35 5.44 15.98 7.05
C ALA A 35 4.61 14.69 6.96
N THR A 36 5.20 13.62 6.45
CA THR A 36 4.56 12.31 6.31
C THR A 36 5.09 11.35 7.35
N ARG A 37 4.19 10.63 8.03
CA ARG A 37 4.53 9.57 8.98
C ARG A 37 4.07 8.23 8.45
N ARG A 38 4.91 7.21 8.63
CA ARG A 38 4.61 5.83 8.21
C ARG A 38 4.87 4.88 9.36
N THR A 39 4.00 3.89 9.52
CA THR A 39 4.21 2.82 10.48
C THR A 39 3.69 1.50 9.93
N GLY A 40 4.53 0.46 9.96
CA GLY A 40 4.25 -0.88 9.42
C GLY A 40 3.87 -1.90 10.48
N ALA A 41 4.12 -3.17 10.17
CA ALA A 41 3.83 -4.33 11.01
C ALA A 41 2.31 -4.47 11.33
N LEU A 42 1.45 -4.19 10.34
CA LEU A 42 0.02 -4.13 10.58
C LEU A 42 -0.59 -5.47 10.97
N VAL A 43 -0.02 -6.59 10.50
CA VAL A 43 -0.46 -7.92 10.92
C VAL A 43 -0.30 -8.09 12.43
N ALA A 44 0.79 -7.58 13.02
CA ALA A 44 1.01 -7.65 14.47
C ALA A 44 0.19 -6.60 15.24
N ARG A 45 0.10 -5.37 14.72
CA ARG A 45 -0.35 -4.18 15.46
C ARG A 45 -1.84 -3.89 15.34
N SER A 46 -2.50 -4.36 14.26
CA SER A 46 -3.89 -3.98 13.96
C SER A 46 -4.73 -5.17 13.51
N PRO A 47 -5.47 -5.82 14.41
CA PRO A 47 -6.49 -6.80 14.04
C PRO A 47 -7.45 -6.29 12.98
N GLY A 48 -7.85 -5.01 13.03
CA GLY A 48 -8.69 -4.39 12.00
C GLY A 48 -8.04 -4.37 10.62
N SER A 49 -6.73 -4.12 10.53
CA SER A 49 -6.01 -4.14 9.27
C SER A 49 -5.86 -5.55 8.68
N ARG A 50 -5.88 -6.62 9.50
CA ARG A 50 -5.86 -8.00 8.99
C ARG A 50 -7.07 -8.29 8.10
N GLU A 51 -8.22 -7.70 8.40
CA GLU A 51 -9.42 -7.87 7.59
C GLU A 51 -9.27 -7.18 6.22
N LEU A 52 -8.63 -6.00 6.16
CA LEU A 52 -8.30 -5.35 4.88
C LEU A 52 -7.31 -6.19 4.06
N ILE A 53 -6.27 -6.74 4.72
CA ILE A 53 -5.26 -7.60 4.10
C ILE A 53 -5.91 -8.88 3.51
N MET A 54 -6.93 -9.40 4.17
CA MET A 54 -7.61 -10.65 3.80
C MET A 54 -8.94 -10.41 3.07
N ASP A 55 -9.23 -9.18 2.63
CA ASP A 55 -10.48 -8.90 1.93
C ASP A 55 -10.60 -9.77 0.66
N PRO A 56 -11.68 -10.56 0.51
CA PRO A 56 -11.79 -11.52 -0.57
C PRO A 56 -11.87 -10.87 -1.96
N THR A 57 -12.43 -9.67 -2.06
CA THR A 57 -12.50 -8.93 -3.32
C THR A 57 -11.11 -8.48 -3.75
N VAL A 58 -10.33 -7.97 -2.80
CA VAL A 58 -8.96 -7.53 -3.05
C VAL A 58 -8.06 -8.71 -3.39
N LEU A 59 -8.14 -9.81 -2.64
CA LEU A 59 -7.35 -11.02 -2.91
C LEU A 59 -7.67 -11.64 -4.26
N ASP A 60 -8.95 -11.63 -4.70
CA ASP A 60 -9.33 -12.09 -6.05
C ASP A 60 -8.69 -11.22 -7.15
N VAL A 61 -8.69 -9.89 -6.97
CA VAL A 61 -8.06 -8.97 -7.95
C VAL A 61 -6.54 -9.13 -7.94
N ALA A 62 -5.91 -9.20 -6.75
CA ALA A 62 -4.47 -9.42 -6.62
C ALA A 62 -4.04 -10.74 -7.27
N GLY A 63 -4.80 -11.83 -7.03
CA GLY A 63 -4.55 -13.13 -7.65
C GLY A 63 -4.65 -13.12 -9.17
N LYS A 64 -5.58 -12.34 -9.73
CA LYS A 64 -5.68 -12.13 -11.19
C LYS A 64 -4.54 -11.30 -11.74
N ALA A 65 -4.18 -10.21 -11.06
CA ALA A 65 -3.09 -9.32 -11.47
C ALA A 65 -1.73 -10.04 -11.46
N LEU A 66 -1.50 -10.90 -10.47
CA LEU A 66 -0.25 -11.64 -10.27
C LEU A 66 -0.33 -13.10 -10.78
N SER A 67 -1.31 -13.43 -11.62
CA SER A 67 -1.62 -14.81 -12.07
C SER A 67 -0.54 -15.49 -12.93
N HIS A 68 0.46 -14.73 -13.36
CA HIS A 68 1.62 -15.28 -14.08
C HIS A 68 2.64 -15.94 -13.14
N ALA A 69 2.45 -15.84 -11.83
CA ALA A 69 3.17 -16.65 -10.83
C ALA A 69 2.23 -17.68 -10.19
N HIS A 70 2.79 -18.76 -9.66
CA HIS A 70 2.01 -19.82 -9.03
C HIS A 70 1.34 -19.35 -7.72
N THR A 71 2.03 -18.49 -6.97
CA THR A 71 1.55 -17.91 -5.70
C THR A 71 1.89 -16.43 -5.62
N PHE A 72 1.17 -15.70 -4.79
CA PHE A 72 1.51 -14.36 -4.35
C PHE A 72 1.51 -14.29 -2.82
N GLN A 73 2.14 -13.27 -2.27
CA GLN A 73 2.28 -13.07 -0.82
C GLN A 73 2.20 -11.61 -0.44
N LEU A 74 2.02 -11.35 0.85
CA LEU A 74 2.05 -10.01 1.44
C LEU A 74 3.47 -9.43 1.33
N HIS A 75 3.60 -8.25 0.74
CA HIS A 75 4.86 -7.58 0.49
C HIS A 75 5.23 -6.55 1.55
N CYS A 76 4.31 -5.59 1.75
CA CYS A 76 4.47 -4.49 2.71
C CYS A 76 3.10 -4.04 3.22
N THR A 77 3.06 -3.61 4.47
CA THR A 77 1.87 -3.04 5.09
C THR A 77 2.23 -1.78 5.87
N GLN A 78 1.53 -0.67 5.61
CA GLN A 78 1.77 0.58 6.34
C GLN A 78 0.49 1.39 6.52
N VAL A 79 0.37 2.07 7.66
CA VAL A 79 -0.47 3.27 7.76
C VAL A 79 0.40 4.47 7.39
N ILE A 80 -0.12 5.31 6.51
CA ILE A 80 0.55 6.51 6.03
C ILE A 80 -0.34 7.71 6.36
N SER A 81 0.21 8.66 7.12
CA SER A 81 -0.40 9.96 7.42
C SER A 81 0.39 11.05 6.72
N ILE A 82 -0.24 11.75 5.77
CA ILE A 82 0.32 12.91 5.08
C ILE A 82 -0.22 14.15 5.77
N GLY A 83 0.62 14.82 6.55
CA GLY A 83 0.26 16.00 7.32
C GLY A 83 0.20 17.28 6.48
N PRO A 84 -0.43 18.34 7.03
CA PRO A 84 -0.45 19.66 6.41
C PRO A 84 0.94 20.18 6.06
N GLY A 85 1.08 20.77 4.87
CA GLY A 85 2.36 21.28 4.35
C GLY A 85 3.28 20.21 3.78
N SER A 86 2.83 18.95 3.66
CA SER A 86 3.59 17.92 2.96
C SER A 86 3.65 18.22 1.47
N GLU A 87 4.86 18.20 0.90
CA GLU A 87 5.05 18.34 -0.54
C GLU A 87 4.63 17.06 -1.28
N ALA A 88 4.40 17.19 -2.60
CA ALA A 88 4.07 16.03 -3.43
C ALA A 88 5.27 15.09 -3.52
N GLN A 89 5.00 13.79 -3.43
CA GLN A 89 6.01 12.76 -3.62
C GLN A 89 6.45 12.72 -5.09
N PRO A 90 7.74 12.47 -5.37
CA PRO A 90 8.21 12.21 -6.73
C PRO A 90 7.42 11.07 -7.39
N ILE A 91 7.03 11.24 -8.65
CA ILE A 91 6.28 10.23 -9.39
C ILE A 91 7.16 9.01 -9.66
N HIS A 92 6.73 7.84 -9.22
CA HIS A 92 7.50 6.60 -9.24
C HIS A 92 6.61 5.38 -9.53
N ARG A 93 7.24 4.22 -9.62
CA ARG A 93 6.63 2.87 -9.62
C ARG A 93 7.06 2.14 -8.36
N ASP A 94 6.15 1.40 -7.72
CA ASP A 94 6.49 0.62 -6.53
C ASP A 94 7.46 -0.53 -6.83
N GLN A 95 7.39 -1.08 -8.03
CA GLN A 95 8.29 -2.15 -8.45
C GLN A 95 9.67 -1.67 -8.92
N TRP A 96 10.04 -0.40 -8.71
CA TRP A 96 11.33 0.13 -9.14
C TRP A 96 12.53 -0.63 -8.56
N ALA A 97 12.40 -1.19 -7.35
CA ALA A 97 13.43 -2.02 -6.73
C ALA A 97 13.73 -3.29 -7.53
N PHE A 98 12.81 -3.72 -8.41
CA PHE A 98 12.93 -4.87 -9.29
C PHE A 98 13.27 -4.48 -10.74
N ASP A 99 13.40 -3.19 -11.04
CA ASP A 99 13.78 -2.68 -12.37
C ASP A 99 15.23 -3.04 -12.77
N MET A 100 16.00 -3.63 -11.87
CA MET A 100 17.32 -4.18 -12.19
C MET A 100 17.27 -5.37 -13.16
N PHE A 101 16.09 -5.97 -13.33
CA PHE A 101 15.89 -7.07 -14.26
C PHE A 101 14.99 -6.61 -15.41
N PRO A 102 15.31 -6.97 -16.67
CA PRO A 102 14.50 -6.59 -17.82
C PRO A 102 13.22 -7.46 -17.87
N PHE A 103 12.28 -7.20 -16.95
CA PHE A 103 10.97 -7.83 -17.01
C PHE A 103 10.24 -7.39 -18.28
N PRO A 104 9.47 -8.29 -18.94
CA PRO A 104 8.63 -7.92 -20.05
C PRO A 104 7.62 -6.82 -19.65
N ALA A 105 7.30 -5.94 -20.60
CA ALA A 105 6.25 -4.94 -20.40
C ALA A 105 4.94 -5.62 -19.95
N GLY A 106 4.31 -5.08 -18.92
CA GLY A 106 3.09 -5.66 -18.35
C GLY A 106 3.32 -6.87 -17.44
N PHE A 107 4.58 -7.15 -17.09
CA PHE A 107 4.90 -8.14 -16.07
C PHE A 107 4.89 -7.46 -14.69
N ASP A 108 3.79 -7.60 -13.98
CA ASP A 108 3.64 -7.01 -12.65
C ASP A 108 4.31 -7.90 -11.59
N THR A 109 5.22 -7.31 -10.81
CA THR A 109 5.89 -7.99 -9.70
C THR A 109 5.17 -7.74 -8.38
N THR A 110 4.44 -6.64 -8.31
CA THR A 110 3.67 -6.21 -7.14
C THR A 110 2.29 -5.69 -7.53
N PHE A 111 1.38 -5.75 -6.58
CA PHE A 111 0.04 -5.20 -6.67
C PHE A 111 -0.28 -4.47 -5.37
N ALA A 112 -0.75 -3.24 -5.48
CA ALA A 112 -0.97 -2.35 -4.35
C ALA A 112 -2.44 -2.03 -4.13
N THR A 113 -2.77 -1.78 -2.86
CA THR A 113 -4.08 -1.29 -2.45
C THR A 113 -3.90 -0.13 -1.47
N MET A 114 -4.56 0.99 -1.74
CA MET A 114 -4.58 2.15 -0.84
C MET A 114 -6.00 2.33 -0.29
N TRP A 115 -6.18 2.09 1.00
CA TRP A 115 -7.44 2.14 1.72
C TRP A 115 -7.59 3.50 2.41
N ALA A 116 -8.67 4.21 2.13
CA ALA A 116 -8.91 5.55 2.66
C ALA A 116 -9.48 5.51 4.08
N LEU A 117 -8.67 5.86 5.09
CA LEU A 117 -9.16 6.05 6.46
C LEU A 117 -9.80 7.43 6.64
N THR A 118 -9.36 8.44 5.90
CA THR A 118 -9.98 9.76 5.73
C THR A 118 -10.41 9.94 4.27
N ASP A 119 -11.17 10.96 3.95
CA ASP A 119 -11.39 11.33 2.55
C ASP A 119 -10.05 11.66 1.88
N PHE A 120 -9.90 11.28 0.63
CA PHE A 120 -8.77 11.64 -0.22
C PHE A 120 -9.25 12.67 -1.25
N THR A 121 -8.77 13.89 -1.13
CA THR A 121 -9.07 14.99 -2.06
C THR A 121 -7.77 15.51 -2.66
N GLU A 122 -7.85 16.21 -3.79
CA GLU A 122 -6.67 16.86 -4.36
C GLU A 122 -6.00 17.79 -3.34
N GLU A 123 -6.78 18.52 -2.54
CA GLU A 123 -6.33 19.49 -1.55
C GLU A 123 -5.53 18.84 -0.39
N ASN A 124 -5.93 17.62 0.05
CA ASN A 124 -5.28 16.96 1.19
C ASN A 124 -4.23 15.92 0.79
N GLY A 125 -3.84 15.87 -0.49
CA GLY A 125 -2.77 14.99 -0.95
C GLY A 125 -3.24 13.59 -1.37
N ALA A 126 -4.41 13.49 -2.01
CA ALA A 126 -4.85 12.25 -2.65
C ALA A 126 -3.72 11.65 -3.50
N THR A 127 -3.66 10.32 -3.56
CA THR A 127 -2.71 9.61 -4.42
C THR A 127 -2.89 10.06 -5.87
N ARG A 128 -1.83 10.51 -6.49
CA ARG A 128 -1.80 10.93 -7.89
C ARG A 128 -1.35 9.78 -8.76
N VAL A 129 -2.01 9.58 -9.89
CA VAL A 129 -1.76 8.45 -10.79
C VAL A 129 -1.68 8.90 -12.25
N ILE A 130 -0.95 8.15 -13.07
CA ILE A 130 -0.97 8.27 -14.54
C ILE A 130 -1.74 7.07 -15.09
N PRO A 131 -3.02 7.22 -15.45
CA PRO A 131 -3.82 6.10 -15.94
C PRO A 131 -3.20 5.41 -17.16
N GLY A 132 -3.15 4.08 -17.14
CA GLY A 132 -2.58 3.28 -18.23
C GLY A 132 -1.06 3.17 -18.25
N SER A 133 -0.36 3.88 -17.36
CA SER A 133 1.12 3.91 -17.35
C SER A 133 1.77 2.58 -16.96
N HIS A 134 1.03 1.65 -16.36
CA HIS A 134 1.50 0.28 -16.12
C HIS A 134 1.89 -0.46 -17.42
N LYS A 135 1.47 0.02 -18.58
CA LYS A 135 1.82 -0.51 -19.91
C LYS A 135 3.05 0.15 -20.52
N PHE A 136 3.63 1.17 -19.87
CA PHE A 136 4.78 1.88 -20.44
C PHE A 136 6.05 1.03 -20.32
N THR A 137 6.78 0.92 -21.43
CA THR A 137 7.98 0.07 -21.55
C THR A 137 9.26 0.77 -21.18
N ASN A 138 9.23 2.07 -20.91
CA ASN A 138 10.40 2.90 -20.65
C ASN A 138 10.30 3.62 -19.31
N ASN A 139 11.45 3.80 -18.68
CA ASN A 139 11.58 4.60 -17.47
C ASN A 139 11.59 6.09 -17.84
N LYS A 140 10.42 6.69 -17.97
CA LYS A 140 10.27 8.14 -18.14
C LYS A 140 10.21 8.81 -16.79
N LYS A 141 10.74 10.02 -16.71
CA LYS A 141 10.47 10.92 -15.60
C LYS A 141 9.16 11.66 -15.90
N PHE A 142 8.29 11.68 -14.92
CA PHE A 142 7.02 12.40 -14.97
C PHE A 142 7.00 13.45 -13.86
N SER A 143 6.21 14.49 -14.09
CA SER A 143 5.92 15.51 -13.09
C SER A 143 4.49 15.36 -12.56
N VAL A 144 4.15 16.15 -11.56
CA VAL A 144 2.79 16.14 -10.96
C VAL A 144 1.73 16.51 -12.00
N GLU A 145 2.06 17.40 -12.96
CA GLU A 145 1.16 17.87 -14.01
C GLU A 145 0.76 16.76 -14.99
N ASP A 146 1.56 15.68 -15.09
CA ASP A 146 1.24 14.51 -15.92
C ASP A 146 0.22 13.56 -15.27
N THR A 147 -0.18 13.84 -14.04
CA THR A 147 -0.99 12.96 -13.18
C THR A 147 -2.39 13.51 -12.93
N ILE A 148 -3.30 12.61 -12.52
CA ILE A 148 -4.60 12.99 -11.97
C ILE A 148 -4.73 12.52 -10.51
N PRO A 149 -5.44 13.26 -9.63
CA PRO A 149 -5.70 12.80 -8.28
C PRO A 149 -6.71 11.64 -8.28
N ALA A 150 -6.44 10.60 -7.52
CA ALA A 150 -7.37 9.53 -7.24
C ALA A 150 -8.20 9.90 -6.00
N GLU A 151 -9.14 10.81 -6.19
CA GLU A 151 -10.04 11.24 -5.12
C GLU A 151 -11.02 10.11 -4.76
N MET A 152 -11.23 9.92 -3.47
CA MET A 152 -12.15 8.89 -2.96
C MET A 152 -12.62 9.21 -1.54
N SER A 153 -13.85 8.81 -1.22
CA SER A 153 -14.37 8.94 0.14
C SER A 153 -13.73 7.93 1.09
N ALA A 154 -13.68 8.29 2.36
CA ALA A 154 -13.26 7.40 3.44
C ALA A 154 -14.10 6.11 3.43
N GLY A 155 -13.45 4.96 3.53
CA GLY A 155 -14.06 3.64 3.36
C GLY A 155 -13.87 3.03 1.97
N SER A 156 -13.30 3.78 1.03
CA SER A 156 -12.98 3.31 -0.33
C SER A 156 -11.56 2.75 -0.42
N VAL A 157 -11.30 2.00 -1.50
CA VAL A 157 -9.97 1.46 -1.80
C VAL A 157 -9.59 1.72 -3.25
N LEU A 158 -8.39 2.21 -3.46
CA LEU A 158 -7.72 2.29 -4.76
C LEU A 158 -6.86 1.03 -4.96
N LEU A 159 -7.05 0.35 -6.09
CA LEU A 159 -6.33 -0.85 -6.50
C LEU A 159 -5.46 -0.51 -7.71
N TYR A 160 -4.17 -0.83 -7.66
CA TYR A 160 -3.28 -0.55 -8.78
C TYR A 160 -2.08 -1.52 -8.87
N SER A 161 -1.58 -1.69 -10.09
CA SER A 161 -0.37 -2.45 -10.36
C SER A 161 0.86 -1.71 -9.83
N GLY A 162 1.85 -2.42 -9.30
CA GLY A 162 3.14 -1.83 -8.93
C GLY A 162 3.91 -1.17 -10.09
N SER A 163 3.51 -1.46 -11.33
CA SER A 163 4.02 -0.80 -12.54
C SER A 163 3.38 0.56 -12.82
N LEU A 164 2.30 0.94 -12.12
CA LEU A 164 1.63 2.21 -12.34
C LEU A 164 2.50 3.36 -11.82
N TYR A 165 2.70 4.39 -12.63
CA TYR A 165 3.30 5.64 -12.17
C TYR A 165 2.33 6.38 -11.26
N HIS A 166 2.79 6.66 -10.05
CA HIS A 166 1.98 7.34 -9.03
C HIS A 166 2.87 8.07 -8.01
N GLY A 167 2.23 8.75 -7.07
CA GLY A 167 2.88 9.41 -5.92
C GLY A 167 1.84 10.00 -4.99
N GLY A 168 2.22 10.34 -3.76
CA GLY A 168 1.40 11.14 -2.87
C GLY A 168 1.24 12.56 -3.40
N GLY A 169 0.05 13.15 -3.30
CA GLY A 169 -0.18 14.54 -3.64
C GLY A 169 0.33 15.50 -2.56
N ILE A 170 0.41 16.78 -2.88
CA ILE A 170 0.66 17.84 -1.90
C ILE A 170 -0.53 17.95 -0.94
N ASN A 171 -0.27 18.14 0.36
CA ASN A 171 -1.32 18.46 1.33
C ASN A 171 -1.28 19.94 1.70
N ILE A 172 -2.16 20.72 1.09
CA ILE A 172 -2.33 22.14 1.39
C ILE A 172 -3.53 22.40 2.34
N SER A 173 -4.18 21.33 2.78
CA SER A 173 -5.29 21.41 3.76
C SER A 173 -4.77 21.57 5.18
N THR A 174 -5.69 21.68 6.13
CA THR A 174 -5.39 21.76 7.57
C THR A 174 -5.43 20.41 8.29
N GLU A 175 -5.79 19.34 7.58
CA GLU A 175 -6.04 18.02 8.16
C GLU A 175 -5.07 16.97 7.60
N ASP A 176 -4.78 15.94 8.40
CA ASP A 176 -4.01 14.79 7.96
C ASP A 176 -4.83 13.93 6.97
N ARG A 177 -4.21 13.53 5.87
CA ARG A 177 -4.74 12.48 5.00
C ARG A 177 -4.16 11.12 5.42
N VAL A 178 -5.01 10.23 5.92
CA VAL A 178 -4.59 8.95 6.48
C VAL A 178 -5.11 7.80 5.62
N GLY A 179 -4.20 6.91 5.22
CA GLY A 179 -4.54 5.70 4.48
C GLY A 179 -3.74 4.49 4.93
N VAL A 180 -4.28 3.31 4.62
CA VAL A 180 -3.57 2.04 4.78
C VAL A 180 -3.12 1.56 3.42
N ILE A 181 -1.82 1.31 3.26
CA ILE A 181 -1.30 0.63 2.09
C ILE A 181 -1.07 -0.84 2.42
N VAL A 182 -1.55 -1.71 1.52
CA VAL A 182 -1.26 -3.14 1.54
C VAL A 182 -0.74 -3.52 0.17
N HIS A 183 0.49 -3.97 0.13
CA HIS A 183 1.13 -4.49 -1.07
C HIS A 183 1.19 -6.01 -1.06
N TYR A 184 0.95 -6.60 -2.22
CA TYR A 184 1.18 -8.01 -2.51
C TYR A 184 2.29 -8.14 -3.56
N CYS A 185 3.06 -9.21 -3.52
CA CYS A 185 4.08 -9.49 -4.53
C CYS A 185 4.05 -10.95 -4.95
N LEU A 186 4.77 -11.28 -6.02
CA LEU A 186 4.98 -12.66 -6.46
C LEU A 186 5.57 -13.51 -5.33
N GLY A 187 5.09 -14.73 -5.15
CA GLY A 187 5.45 -15.59 -4.02
C GLY A 187 6.93 -15.98 -3.93
N TRP A 188 7.70 -15.79 -5.00
CA TRP A 188 9.14 -16.05 -5.04
C TRP A 188 10.01 -14.78 -4.81
N LEU A 189 9.38 -13.58 -4.71
CA LEU A 189 10.09 -12.35 -4.36
C LEU A 189 10.28 -12.23 -2.86
N ARG A 190 11.39 -11.63 -2.45
CA ARG A 190 11.57 -11.25 -1.05
C ARG A 190 10.61 -10.10 -0.71
N GLN A 191 9.89 -10.23 0.39
CA GLN A 191 9.04 -9.18 0.94
C GLN A 191 9.87 -7.96 1.34
N GLU A 192 9.35 -6.76 1.10
CA GLU A 192 9.94 -5.51 1.59
C GLU A 192 9.82 -5.44 3.11
N GLU A 193 8.63 -5.67 3.66
CA GLU A 193 8.43 -5.87 5.08
C GLU A 193 8.65 -7.35 5.43
N ASN A 194 9.67 -7.65 6.22
CA ASN A 194 9.94 -9.03 6.63
C ASN A 194 8.88 -9.53 7.61
N GLN A 195 7.83 -10.19 7.09
CA GLN A 195 6.71 -10.68 7.88
C GLN A 195 7.11 -11.70 8.96
N TYR A 196 8.21 -12.44 8.76
CA TYR A 196 8.70 -13.40 9.75
C TYR A 196 9.30 -12.73 10.99
N LEU A 197 9.78 -11.48 10.86
CA LEU A 197 10.37 -10.71 11.95
C LEU A 197 9.40 -9.64 12.50
N SER A 198 8.51 -9.09 11.66
CA SER A 198 7.56 -8.07 12.10
C SER A 198 6.39 -8.62 12.90
N VAL A 199 6.13 -9.93 12.81
CA VAL A 199 5.06 -10.59 13.57
C VAL A 199 5.68 -11.55 14.60
N PRO A 200 5.48 -11.34 15.90
CA PRO A 200 5.95 -12.24 16.96
C PRO A 200 5.42 -13.67 16.79
N GLN A 201 6.29 -14.66 16.99
CA GLN A 201 5.93 -16.07 16.77
C GLN A 201 4.82 -16.59 17.70
N ASP A 202 4.71 -16.04 18.88
CA ASP A 202 3.64 -16.40 19.85
C ASP A 202 2.24 -16.00 19.38
N MET A 203 2.16 -15.06 18.43
CA MET A 203 0.88 -14.69 17.80
C MET A 203 0.40 -15.69 16.75
N PHE A 204 1.25 -16.56 16.22
CA PHE A 204 0.90 -17.44 15.09
C PHE A 204 -0.26 -18.38 15.36
N LYS A 205 -0.38 -18.86 16.62
CA LYS A 205 -1.49 -19.72 17.05
C LYS A 205 -2.86 -19.04 16.95
N ASP A 206 -2.88 -17.71 16.96
CA ASP A 206 -4.09 -16.89 16.95
C ASP A 206 -4.38 -16.30 15.55
N LEU A 207 -3.50 -16.56 14.56
CA LEU A 207 -3.68 -16.10 13.19
C LEU A 207 -4.30 -17.19 12.30
N PRO A 208 -5.23 -16.82 11.39
CA PRO A 208 -5.78 -17.74 10.41
C PRO A 208 -4.70 -18.35 9.51
N GLU A 209 -4.84 -19.62 9.14
CA GLU A 209 -3.88 -20.32 8.28
C GLU A 209 -3.67 -19.60 6.93
N ASP A 210 -4.73 -19.07 6.32
CA ASP A 210 -4.65 -18.36 5.05
C ASP A 210 -3.85 -17.05 5.19
N LEU A 211 -3.95 -16.35 6.32
CA LEU A 211 -3.10 -15.18 6.58
C LEU A 211 -1.64 -15.60 6.76
N LEU A 212 -1.35 -16.69 7.48
CA LEU A 212 -0.01 -17.22 7.60
C LEU A 212 0.58 -17.59 6.23
N ARG A 213 -0.21 -18.23 5.37
CA ARG A 213 0.18 -18.53 3.98
C ARG A 213 0.51 -17.25 3.21
N LEU A 214 -0.35 -16.23 3.31
CA LEU A 214 -0.14 -14.94 2.66
C LEU A 214 1.11 -14.22 3.19
N MET A 215 1.45 -14.37 4.48
CA MET A 215 2.68 -13.85 5.08
C MET A 215 3.94 -14.58 4.59
N GLY A 216 3.81 -15.66 3.82
CA GLY A 216 4.93 -16.43 3.27
C GLY A 216 5.21 -17.76 3.98
N TYR A 217 4.39 -18.18 4.96
CA TYR A 217 4.48 -19.50 5.59
C TYR A 217 3.87 -20.59 4.68
N ALA A 218 4.30 -20.57 3.42
CA ALA A 218 3.91 -21.51 2.39
C ALA A 218 5.08 -21.72 1.40
N LYS A 219 4.96 -22.71 0.53
CA LYS A 219 5.93 -22.90 -0.56
C LYS A 219 5.77 -21.75 -1.58
N GLY A 220 6.88 -21.15 -2.00
CA GLY A 220 6.87 -19.98 -2.88
C GLY A 220 6.51 -20.27 -4.34
N SER A 221 6.58 -21.50 -4.81
CA SER A 221 6.43 -21.79 -6.23
C SER A 221 5.78 -23.12 -6.60
N TYR A 222 5.52 -24.05 -5.70
CA TYR A 222 4.78 -25.32 -5.93
C TYR A 222 4.47 -26.07 -4.66
#